data_7d1d4e42bb54beeaddcaaf96880fb2ec
#
_entry.id   7d1d4e42bb54beeaddcaaf96880fb2ec
#
_cell.length_a   1.000
_cell.length_b   1.000
_cell.length_c   1.000
_cell.angle_alpha   90.00
_cell.angle_beta   90.00
_cell.angle_gamma   90.00
#
_symmetry.space_group_name_H-M   'P 1'
#
loop_
_entity.id
_entity.type
_entity.pdbx_description
1 polymer ?
#
loop_
_entity_poly.entity_id
_entity_poly.type
_entity_poly.pdbx_seq_one_letter_code
_entity_poly.pdbx_strand_id
1 'polypeptide(L)'
;MGKVILRISMSLDGFIAGPQDDLEHLFKWYFSGNTEIATHDGRMVLKLSPQSARVVEQLRQTSGAMVVGRRVFDFAGAWDGHPPIAPTFIVTHTVPQQWAREGSPFTFVTDGVQSAIRQAKAVAGEKNVVVETPSMMQQCLKAGLLDEMHVDLVPVLLGSGTRLFDDLESIAPLELESIRVIEAPGVIHLAYRVIK
;
A
#
# COMPACT_ATOMS: atom_id res chain seq x y z
N MET A 1 -9.25 3.14 -17.72
CA MET A 1 -9.55 2.30 -16.55
C MET A 1 -8.33 2.32 -15.63
N GLY A 2 -8.52 2.61 -14.35
CA GLY A 2 -7.42 2.73 -13.39
C GLY A 2 -6.63 1.43 -13.18
N LYS A 3 -5.38 1.56 -12.78
CA LYS A 3 -4.46 0.45 -12.52
C LYS A 3 -4.63 -0.09 -11.11
N VAL A 4 -4.22 -1.34 -10.88
CA VAL A 4 -4.00 -1.90 -9.55
C VAL A 4 -2.53 -1.75 -9.21
N ILE A 5 -2.22 -1.00 -8.16
CA ILE A 5 -0.86 -0.60 -7.81
C ILE A 5 -0.55 -1.09 -6.39
N LEU A 6 0.50 -1.89 -6.23
CA LEU A 6 1.10 -2.08 -4.91
C LEU A 6 1.78 -0.77 -4.49
N ARG A 7 1.59 -0.33 -3.25
CA ARG A 7 2.42 0.68 -2.63
C ARG A 7 2.88 0.26 -1.25
N ILE A 8 4.20 0.33 -1.00
CA ILE A 8 4.77 -0.11 0.26
C ILE A 8 6.18 0.43 0.48
N SER A 9 6.54 0.72 1.74
CA SER A 9 7.94 0.94 2.14
C SER A 9 8.60 -0.40 2.43
N MET A 10 9.85 -0.54 1.99
CA MET A 10 10.63 -1.78 2.13
C MET A 10 12.07 -1.47 2.50
N SER A 11 12.66 -2.26 3.39
CA SER A 11 14.09 -2.22 3.69
C SER A 11 14.93 -2.74 2.52
N LEU A 12 16.22 -2.42 2.50
CA LEU A 12 17.13 -2.88 1.46
C LEU A 12 17.26 -4.43 1.41
N ASP A 13 17.05 -5.10 2.53
CA ASP A 13 17.03 -6.56 2.64
C ASP A 13 15.63 -7.20 2.51
N GLY A 14 14.63 -6.43 2.02
CA GLY A 14 13.35 -6.95 1.55
C GLY A 14 12.25 -7.09 2.61
N PHE A 15 12.39 -6.47 3.78
CA PHE A 15 11.37 -6.49 4.82
C PHE A 15 10.47 -5.24 4.77
N ILE A 16 9.19 -5.41 5.09
CA ILE A 16 8.19 -4.35 5.17
C ILE A 16 7.77 -4.02 6.61
N ALA A 17 8.22 -4.83 7.54
CA ALA A 17 8.12 -4.61 8.97
C ALA A 17 9.23 -5.39 9.67
N GLY A 18 9.76 -4.86 10.74
CA GLY A 18 10.66 -5.55 11.66
C GLY A 18 9.92 -6.57 12.54
N PRO A 19 10.64 -7.18 13.53
CA PRO A 19 10.00 -8.04 14.52
C PRO A 19 8.88 -7.31 15.27
N GLN A 20 7.80 -8.03 15.58
CA GLN A 20 6.62 -7.48 16.27
C GLN A 20 5.91 -6.35 15.49
N ASP A 21 6.00 -6.40 14.15
CA ASP A 21 5.43 -5.42 13.22
C ASP A 21 6.01 -3.99 13.39
N ASP A 22 7.27 -3.87 13.85
CA ASP A 22 7.96 -2.59 13.97
C ASP A 22 8.17 -1.92 12.60
N LEU A 23 7.65 -0.70 12.46
CA LEU A 23 7.72 0.13 11.24
C LEU A 23 8.62 1.35 11.42
N GLU A 24 9.19 1.60 12.59
CA GLU A 24 9.89 2.85 12.92
C GLU A 24 10.94 3.22 11.87
N HIS A 25 11.84 2.29 11.55
CA HIS A 25 12.92 2.54 10.60
C HIS A 25 12.45 2.77 9.17
N LEU A 26 11.37 2.09 8.77
CA LEU A 26 10.81 2.19 7.41
C LEU A 26 10.04 3.49 7.17
N PHE A 27 9.58 4.14 8.24
CA PHE A 27 8.74 5.34 8.13
C PHE A 27 9.46 6.64 8.52
N LYS A 28 10.76 6.59 8.89
CA LYS A 28 11.54 7.79 9.24
C LYS A 28 11.55 8.86 8.15
N TRP A 29 11.54 8.47 6.88
CA TRP A 29 11.55 9.40 5.76
C TRP A 29 10.27 10.24 5.65
N TYR A 30 9.15 9.79 6.23
CA TYR A 30 7.90 10.56 6.32
C TYR A 30 8.03 11.81 7.21
N PHE A 31 9.05 11.85 8.07
CA PHE A 31 9.21 12.91 9.08
C PHE A 31 10.57 13.60 9.03
N SER A 32 11.37 13.36 7.98
CA SER A 32 12.76 13.83 7.89
C SER A 32 12.97 15.02 6.93
N GLY A 33 11.91 15.57 6.34
CA GLY A 33 11.98 16.71 5.41
C GLY A 33 11.39 18.00 5.97
N ASN A 34 11.20 18.97 5.09
CA ASN A 34 10.70 20.31 5.39
C ASN A 34 9.43 20.71 4.63
N THR A 35 8.90 19.82 3.78
CA THR A 35 7.63 20.03 3.08
C THR A 35 6.51 19.37 3.88
N GLU A 36 5.63 20.17 4.43
CA GLU A 36 4.52 19.69 5.24
C GLU A 36 3.33 19.27 4.35
N ILE A 37 2.84 18.04 4.55
CA ILE A 37 1.61 17.53 3.92
C ILE A 37 0.74 16.94 5.03
N ALA A 38 -0.44 17.53 5.27
CA ALA A 38 -1.41 16.98 6.18
C ALA A 38 -1.99 15.65 5.61
N THR A 39 -2.25 14.67 6.47
CA THR A 39 -3.02 13.48 6.09
C THR A 39 -4.44 13.89 5.68
N HIS A 40 -5.17 13.00 5.01
CA HIS A 40 -6.51 13.30 4.48
C HIS A 40 -7.49 13.80 5.55
N ASP A 41 -7.34 13.31 6.77
CA ASP A 41 -8.14 13.71 7.94
C ASP A 41 -7.54 14.89 8.73
N GLY A 42 -6.38 15.41 8.33
CA GLY A 42 -5.67 16.49 9.00
C GLY A 42 -5.06 16.14 10.37
N ARG A 43 -5.14 14.88 10.81
CA ARG A 43 -4.69 14.46 12.14
C ARG A 43 -3.17 14.35 12.26
N MET A 44 -2.50 14.08 11.16
CA MET A 44 -1.04 13.96 11.13
C MET A 44 -0.49 14.85 10.02
N VAL A 45 0.67 15.43 10.27
CA VAL A 45 1.42 16.20 9.27
C VAL A 45 2.70 15.45 8.97
N LEU A 46 2.84 15.03 7.72
CA LEU A 46 4.08 14.47 7.20
C LEU A 46 5.05 15.61 6.92
N LYS A 47 6.33 15.38 7.20
CA LYS A 47 7.43 16.31 6.90
C LYS A 47 8.36 15.66 5.89
N LEU A 48 8.07 15.87 4.63
CA LEU A 48 8.70 15.18 3.52
C LEU A 48 9.80 16.03 2.85
N SER A 49 10.73 15.37 2.16
CA SER A 49 11.54 16.06 1.17
C SER A 49 10.66 16.56 0.02
N PRO A 50 11.06 17.59 -0.74
CA PRO A 50 10.28 18.06 -1.89
C PRO A 50 10.03 16.98 -2.94
N GLN A 51 10.97 16.03 -3.10
CA GLN A 51 10.84 14.88 -4.01
C GLN A 51 9.76 13.92 -3.52
N SER A 52 9.85 13.49 -2.25
CA SER A 52 8.88 12.58 -1.63
C SER A 52 7.49 13.20 -1.54
N ALA A 53 7.40 14.52 -1.28
CA ALA A 53 6.14 15.25 -1.25
C ALA A 53 5.39 15.15 -2.59
N ARG A 54 6.10 15.30 -3.70
CA ARG A 54 5.51 15.14 -5.05
C ARG A 54 5.01 13.71 -5.29
N VAL A 55 5.76 12.70 -4.85
CA VAL A 55 5.35 11.29 -4.98
C VAL A 55 4.08 11.01 -4.18
N VAL A 56 4.03 11.47 -2.93
CA VAL A 56 2.87 11.28 -2.05
C VAL A 56 1.65 12.03 -2.59
N GLU A 57 1.81 13.27 -3.03
CA GLU A 57 0.71 14.05 -3.58
C GLU A 57 0.18 13.45 -4.89
N GLN A 58 1.06 13.01 -5.79
CA GLN A 58 0.65 12.29 -7.00
C GLN A 58 -0.17 11.05 -6.67
N LEU A 59 0.26 10.25 -5.68
CA LEU A 59 -0.50 9.08 -5.24
C LEU A 59 -1.91 9.48 -4.79
N ARG A 60 -2.03 10.50 -3.93
CA ARG A 60 -3.33 10.99 -3.43
C ARG A 60 -4.27 11.40 -4.56
N GLN A 61 -3.75 12.12 -5.56
CA GLN A 61 -4.54 12.61 -6.70
C GLN A 61 -5.00 11.47 -7.61
N THR A 62 -4.16 10.45 -7.78
CA THR A 62 -4.41 9.36 -8.75
C THR A 62 -5.09 8.13 -8.14
N SER A 63 -5.19 8.03 -6.81
CA SER A 63 -5.84 6.90 -6.13
C SER A 63 -7.33 7.16 -5.91
N GLY A 64 -8.16 6.14 -6.14
CA GLY A 64 -9.60 6.20 -5.98
C GLY A 64 -10.17 5.20 -4.99
N ALA A 65 -9.40 4.17 -4.63
CA ALA A 65 -9.76 3.18 -3.61
C ALA A 65 -8.51 2.46 -3.09
N MET A 66 -8.64 1.84 -1.91
CA MET A 66 -7.59 1.03 -1.31
C MET A 66 -8.11 -0.38 -1.02
N VAL A 67 -7.25 -1.39 -1.16
CA VAL A 67 -7.53 -2.78 -0.78
C VAL A 67 -6.45 -3.27 0.16
N VAL A 68 -6.85 -3.72 1.34
CA VAL A 68 -5.93 -4.23 2.37
C VAL A 68 -6.43 -5.54 2.98
N GLY A 69 -5.52 -6.30 3.60
CA GLY A 69 -5.87 -7.45 4.41
C GLY A 69 -6.33 -7.06 5.82
N ARG A 70 -7.04 -7.95 6.48
CA ARG A 70 -7.57 -7.78 7.83
C ARG A 70 -6.49 -7.44 8.86
N ARG A 71 -5.29 -8.06 8.76
CA ARG A 71 -4.20 -7.80 9.72
C ARG A 71 -3.80 -6.32 9.78
N VAL A 72 -3.64 -5.67 8.62
CA VAL A 72 -3.30 -4.24 8.58
C VAL A 72 -4.43 -3.37 9.09
N PHE A 73 -5.67 -3.71 8.76
CA PHE A 73 -6.85 -3.02 9.30
C PHE A 73 -6.87 -3.03 10.84
N ASP A 74 -6.63 -4.21 11.45
CA ASP A 74 -6.60 -4.35 12.91
C ASP A 74 -5.36 -3.65 13.51
N PHE A 75 -4.17 -3.81 12.91
CA PHE A 75 -2.93 -3.17 13.35
C PHE A 75 -3.02 -1.64 13.33
N ALA A 76 -3.63 -1.07 12.29
CA ALA A 76 -3.85 0.36 12.17
C ALA A 76 -5.01 0.89 13.03
N GLY A 77 -5.63 0.06 13.89
CA GLY A 77 -6.80 0.44 14.68
C GLY A 77 -7.94 0.97 13.80
N ALA A 78 -8.12 0.38 12.60
CA ALA A 78 -9.05 0.86 11.59
C ALA A 78 -8.84 2.36 11.25
N TRP A 79 -7.63 2.88 11.42
CA TRP A 79 -7.29 4.32 11.26
C TRP A 79 -8.28 5.23 11.98
N ASP A 80 -8.88 4.75 13.07
CA ASP A 80 -9.93 5.46 13.81
C ASP A 80 -11.09 5.95 12.91
N GLY A 81 -11.42 5.17 11.86
CA GLY A 81 -12.44 5.51 10.87
C GLY A 81 -11.99 6.44 9.73
N HIS A 82 -10.71 6.78 9.63
CA HIS A 82 -10.16 7.72 8.65
C HIS A 82 -9.01 7.11 7.84
N PRO A 83 -9.27 6.15 6.95
CA PRO A 83 -8.23 5.49 6.18
C PRO A 83 -7.52 6.50 5.25
N PRO A 84 -6.23 6.25 4.90
CA PRO A 84 -5.45 7.16 4.06
C PRO A 84 -6.02 7.34 2.64
N ILE A 85 -6.75 6.35 2.15
CA ILE A 85 -7.49 6.38 0.88
C ILE A 85 -8.88 5.79 1.11
N ALA A 86 -9.92 6.54 0.84
CA ALA A 86 -11.30 6.09 0.94
C ALA A 86 -11.97 6.06 -0.45
N PRO A 87 -12.84 5.08 -0.74
CA PRO A 87 -13.20 3.96 0.13
C PRO A 87 -12.09 2.91 0.26
N THR A 88 -12.09 2.18 1.38
CA THR A 88 -11.14 1.10 1.64
C THR A 88 -11.86 -0.24 1.72
N PHE A 89 -11.36 -1.22 0.97
CA PHE A 89 -11.87 -2.58 0.93
C PHE A 89 -10.98 -3.49 1.79
N ILE A 90 -11.60 -4.17 2.76
CA ILE A 90 -10.92 -5.05 3.71
C ILE A 90 -11.20 -6.50 3.33
N VAL A 91 -10.19 -7.21 2.83
CA VAL A 91 -10.32 -8.66 2.57
C VAL A 91 -10.20 -9.41 3.90
N THR A 92 -11.24 -10.15 4.26
CA THR A 92 -11.33 -10.81 5.57
C THR A 92 -12.25 -12.04 5.51
N HIS A 93 -12.04 -13.00 6.41
CA HIS A 93 -12.98 -14.12 6.59
C HIS A 93 -14.15 -13.77 7.51
N THR A 94 -13.99 -12.74 8.36
CA THR A 94 -14.99 -12.36 9.37
C THR A 94 -15.17 -10.85 9.40
N VAL A 95 -16.40 -10.39 9.27
CA VAL A 95 -16.74 -8.96 9.28
C VAL A 95 -16.80 -8.44 10.72
N PRO A 96 -15.98 -7.43 11.11
CA PRO A 96 -16.08 -6.80 12.42
C PRO A 96 -17.33 -5.91 12.48
N GLN A 97 -18.31 -6.33 13.27
CA GLN A 97 -19.65 -5.72 13.32
C GLN A 97 -19.64 -4.23 13.67
N GLN A 98 -18.70 -3.79 14.50
CA GLN A 98 -18.59 -2.39 14.90
C GLN A 98 -18.31 -1.42 13.73
N TRP A 99 -17.72 -1.94 12.64
CA TRP A 99 -17.40 -1.17 11.45
C TRP A 99 -18.32 -1.42 10.26
N ALA A 100 -19.17 -2.48 10.33
CA ALA A 100 -20.14 -2.84 9.30
C ALA A 100 -21.43 -2.01 9.44
N ARG A 101 -21.32 -0.70 9.23
CA ARG A 101 -22.45 0.25 9.38
C ARG A 101 -22.55 1.15 8.15
N GLU A 102 -23.74 1.69 7.93
CA GLU A 102 -23.95 2.69 6.89
C GLU A 102 -23.05 3.92 7.10
N GLY A 103 -22.51 4.47 6.01
CA GLY A 103 -21.57 5.58 6.04
C GLY A 103 -20.14 5.20 6.48
N SER A 104 -19.86 3.91 6.73
CA SER A 104 -18.49 3.45 6.97
C SER A 104 -17.60 3.69 5.74
N PRO A 105 -16.34 4.16 5.89
CA PRO A 105 -15.40 4.24 4.79
C PRO A 105 -14.85 2.86 4.39
N PHE A 106 -15.27 1.80 5.10
CA PHE A 106 -14.80 0.43 4.92
C PHE A 106 -15.87 -0.46 4.28
N THR A 107 -15.45 -1.23 3.28
CA THR A 107 -16.22 -2.32 2.71
C THR A 107 -15.51 -3.64 3.02
N PHE A 108 -16.18 -4.54 3.74
CA PHE A 108 -15.62 -5.85 4.07
C PHE A 108 -15.97 -6.86 2.99
N VAL A 109 -14.94 -7.54 2.46
CA VAL A 109 -15.05 -8.48 1.35
C VAL A 109 -14.63 -9.86 1.84
N THR A 110 -15.54 -10.83 1.80
CA THR A 110 -15.31 -12.19 2.33
C THR A 110 -15.12 -13.25 1.27
N ASP A 111 -15.29 -12.89 0.00
CA ASP A 111 -15.18 -13.76 -1.17
C ASP A 111 -13.86 -13.57 -1.96
N GLY A 112 -12.85 -13.00 -1.29
CA GLY A 112 -11.46 -12.98 -1.75
C GLY A 112 -11.03 -11.73 -2.50
N VAL A 113 -9.72 -11.70 -2.83
CA VAL A 113 -9.05 -10.51 -3.40
C VAL A 113 -9.60 -10.12 -4.76
N GLN A 114 -9.97 -11.09 -5.61
CA GLN A 114 -10.52 -10.79 -6.95
C GLN A 114 -11.82 -9.99 -6.87
N SER A 115 -12.68 -10.35 -5.94
CA SER A 115 -13.92 -9.63 -5.67
C SER A 115 -13.64 -8.23 -5.13
N ALA A 116 -12.71 -8.11 -4.17
CA ALA A 116 -12.32 -6.82 -3.61
C ALA A 116 -11.78 -5.87 -4.69
N ILE A 117 -10.87 -6.35 -5.55
CA ILE A 117 -10.32 -5.56 -6.66
C ILE A 117 -11.42 -5.14 -7.65
N ARG A 118 -12.33 -6.04 -8.01
CA ARG A 118 -13.45 -5.72 -8.92
C ARG A 118 -14.34 -4.61 -8.34
N GLN A 119 -14.71 -4.72 -7.05
CA GLN A 119 -15.53 -3.72 -6.36
C GLN A 119 -14.77 -2.38 -6.23
N ALA A 120 -13.50 -2.42 -5.85
CA ALA A 120 -12.66 -1.24 -5.72
C ALA A 120 -12.50 -0.51 -7.07
N LYS A 121 -12.27 -1.24 -8.16
CA LYS A 121 -12.21 -0.65 -9.52
C LYS A 121 -13.53 0.01 -9.93
N ALA A 122 -14.67 -0.57 -9.56
CA ALA A 122 -15.98 0.00 -9.90
C ALA A 122 -16.19 1.38 -9.25
N VAL A 123 -15.74 1.58 -8.02
CA VAL A 123 -15.86 2.88 -7.32
C VAL A 123 -14.72 3.84 -7.64
N ALA A 124 -13.52 3.34 -7.92
CA ALA A 124 -12.36 4.16 -8.27
C ALA A 124 -12.50 4.82 -9.67
N GLY A 125 -13.29 4.25 -10.55
CA GLY A 125 -13.50 4.74 -11.92
C GLY A 125 -12.21 4.75 -12.73
N GLU A 126 -11.76 5.92 -13.16
CA GLU A 126 -10.50 6.09 -13.90
C GLU A 126 -9.26 6.18 -12.99
N LYS A 127 -9.45 6.30 -11.68
CA LYS A 127 -8.36 6.34 -10.71
C LYS A 127 -7.87 4.93 -10.37
N ASN A 128 -6.68 4.89 -9.78
CA ASN A 128 -6.02 3.64 -9.41
C ASN A 128 -6.60 3.03 -8.13
N VAL A 129 -6.51 1.71 -8.03
CA VAL A 129 -6.73 0.95 -6.81
C VAL A 129 -5.37 0.65 -6.17
N VAL A 130 -5.16 1.11 -4.95
CA VAL A 130 -3.93 0.88 -4.18
C VAL A 130 -4.07 -0.39 -3.34
N VAL A 131 -3.07 -1.25 -3.43
CA VAL A 131 -2.95 -2.46 -2.62
C VAL A 131 -1.79 -2.26 -1.65
N GLU A 132 -2.04 -2.46 -0.37
CA GLU A 132 -1.02 -2.30 0.68
C GLU A 132 -0.98 -3.54 1.55
N THR A 133 -0.29 -4.55 1.23
CA THR A 133 0.17 -5.64 2.09
C THR A 133 0.80 -6.75 1.25
N PRO A 134 1.76 -7.53 1.78
CA PRO A 134 2.35 -8.63 1.04
C PRO A 134 1.30 -9.67 0.61
N SER A 135 0.43 -10.07 1.53
CA SER A 135 -0.58 -11.09 1.22
C SER A 135 -1.56 -10.67 0.12
N MET A 136 -1.96 -9.38 0.08
CA MET A 136 -2.81 -8.88 -1.02
C MET A 136 -2.01 -8.77 -2.32
N MET A 137 -0.78 -8.29 -2.25
CA MET A 137 0.13 -8.23 -3.40
C MET A 137 0.35 -9.62 -4.01
N GLN A 138 0.70 -10.61 -3.21
CA GLN A 138 0.92 -12.00 -3.64
C GLN A 138 -0.32 -12.59 -4.31
N GLN A 139 -1.50 -12.41 -3.70
CA GLN A 139 -2.76 -12.85 -4.29
C GLN A 139 -3.09 -12.12 -5.59
N CYS A 140 -2.85 -10.81 -5.67
CA CYS A 140 -3.04 -10.04 -6.90
C CYS A 140 -2.07 -10.48 -8.00
N LEU A 141 -0.80 -10.75 -7.67
CA LEU A 141 0.18 -11.27 -8.63
C LEU A 141 -0.25 -12.65 -9.16
N LYS A 142 -0.58 -13.59 -8.26
CA LYS A 142 -1.03 -14.94 -8.63
C LYS A 142 -2.30 -14.93 -9.48
N ALA A 143 -3.15 -13.93 -9.31
CA ALA A 143 -4.37 -13.75 -10.10
C ALA A 143 -4.17 -12.89 -11.38
N GLY A 144 -2.97 -12.40 -11.67
CA GLY A 144 -2.67 -11.53 -12.81
C GLY A 144 -3.34 -10.14 -12.72
N LEU A 145 -3.69 -9.69 -11.52
CA LEU A 145 -4.45 -8.46 -11.28
C LEU A 145 -3.56 -7.23 -11.02
N LEU A 146 -2.30 -7.43 -10.59
CA LEU A 146 -1.39 -6.32 -10.28
C LEU A 146 -0.82 -5.74 -11.58
N ASP A 147 -0.88 -4.44 -11.74
CA ASP A 147 -0.37 -3.72 -12.92
C ASP A 147 0.98 -3.05 -12.64
N GLU A 148 1.16 -2.49 -11.45
CA GLU A 148 2.39 -1.78 -11.07
C GLU A 148 2.79 -2.08 -9.62
N MET A 149 4.10 -1.99 -9.36
CA MET A 149 4.68 -2.07 -8.01
C MET A 149 5.41 -0.76 -7.72
N HIS A 150 4.92 -0.02 -6.73
CA HIS A 150 5.58 1.19 -6.22
C HIS A 150 6.20 0.86 -4.86
N VAL A 151 7.52 0.82 -4.81
CA VAL A 151 8.29 0.48 -3.63
C VAL A 151 9.09 1.69 -3.17
N ASP A 152 8.85 2.11 -1.94
CA ASP A 152 9.65 3.12 -1.25
C ASP A 152 10.81 2.38 -0.57
N LEU A 153 11.95 2.25 -1.27
CA LEU A 153 13.12 1.52 -0.79
C LEU A 153 13.89 2.37 0.22
N VAL A 154 13.89 1.92 1.46
CA VAL A 154 14.57 2.60 2.57
C VAL A 154 15.95 2.00 2.76
N PRO A 155 17.03 2.81 2.86
CA PRO A 155 18.41 2.33 3.00
C PRO A 155 18.69 1.86 4.45
N VAL A 156 18.00 0.81 4.88
CA VAL A 156 18.14 0.14 6.17
C VAL A 156 18.13 -1.37 5.98
N LEU A 157 18.85 -2.08 6.83
CA LEU A 157 18.81 -3.54 6.95
C LEU A 157 18.08 -3.88 8.24
N LEU A 158 16.98 -4.61 8.16
CA LEU A 158 16.21 -5.04 9.33
C LEU A 158 16.65 -6.42 9.84
N GLY A 159 17.17 -7.28 8.95
CA GLY A 159 17.69 -8.61 9.27
C GLY A 159 16.62 -9.66 9.59
N SER A 160 15.44 -9.25 10.05
CA SER A 160 14.30 -10.13 10.36
C SER A 160 12.98 -9.36 10.33
N GLY A 161 11.84 -10.07 10.23
CA GLY A 161 10.51 -9.48 10.19
C GLY A 161 9.63 -10.05 9.08
N THR A 162 8.71 -9.25 8.57
CA THR A 162 7.80 -9.63 7.46
C THR A 162 8.42 -9.26 6.12
N ARG A 163 8.65 -10.25 5.25
CA ARG A 163 9.18 -10.03 3.88
C ARG A 163 8.09 -9.62 2.92
N LEU A 164 8.47 -8.82 1.93
CA LEU A 164 7.57 -8.45 0.83
C LEU A 164 7.41 -9.60 -0.17
N PHE A 165 8.52 -10.22 -0.57
CA PHE A 165 8.59 -11.16 -1.69
C PHE A 165 8.72 -12.63 -1.24
N ASP A 166 7.84 -13.07 -0.32
CA ASP A 166 7.70 -14.48 0.00
C ASP A 166 6.58 -15.13 -0.82
N ASP A 167 6.53 -16.47 -0.87
CA ASP A 167 5.47 -17.28 -1.49
C ASP A 167 5.20 -16.96 -2.98
N LEU A 168 6.24 -16.62 -3.73
CA LEU A 168 6.14 -16.29 -5.17
C LEU A 168 6.61 -17.44 -6.09
N GLU A 169 6.97 -18.60 -5.57
CA GLU A 169 7.56 -19.72 -6.33
C GLU A 169 6.66 -20.20 -7.47
N SER A 170 5.34 -20.09 -7.30
CA SER A 170 4.37 -20.52 -8.33
C SER A 170 4.27 -19.59 -9.53
N ILE A 171 4.84 -18.38 -9.46
CA ILE A 171 4.78 -17.36 -10.51
C ILE A 171 6.15 -16.81 -10.90
N ALA A 172 7.21 -17.19 -10.19
CA ALA A 172 8.58 -16.78 -10.51
C ALA A 172 9.16 -17.61 -11.65
N PRO A 173 10.03 -17.04 -12.53
CA PRO A 173 10.43 -15.65 -12.53
C PRO A 173 9.31 -14.70 -13.03
N LEU A 174 9.21 -13.51 -12.43
CA LEU A 174 8.31 -12.45 -12.87
C LEU A 174 9.14 -11.26 -13.36
N GLU A 175 8.94 -10.86 -14.60
CA GLU A 175 9.65 -9.73 -15.18
C GLU A 175 8.99 -8.41 -14.83
N LEU A 176 9.83 -7.41 -14.51
CA LEU A 176 9.44 -6.06 -14.17
C LEU A 176 10.12 -5.05 -15.09
N GLU A 177 9.35 -4.11 -15.63
CA GLU A 177 9.88 -2.99 -16.39
C GLU A 177 9.98 -1.75 -15.51
N SER A 178 11.15 -1.11 -15.43
CA SER A 178 11.32 0.12 -14.67
C SER A 178 10.56 1.27 -15.32
N ILE A 179 9.63 1.88 -14.58
CA ILE A 179 8.87 3.06 -15.01
C ILE A 179 9.52 4.33 -14.50
N ARG A 180 9.95 4.31 -13.23
CA ARG A 180 10.45 5.52 -12.57
C ARG A 180 11.35 5.18 -11.38
N VAL A 181 12.41 5.97 -11.23
CA VAL A 181 13.28 6.00 -10.06
C VAL A 181 13.42 7.45 -9.61
N ILE A 182 13.10 7.73 -8.35
CA ILE A 182 13.27 9.07 -7.74
C ILE A 182 14.08 8.90 -6.47
N GLU A 183 15.28 9.47 -6.46
CA GLU A 183 16.10 9.54 -5.25
C GLU A 183 15.62 10.71 -4.37
N ALA A 184 15.50 10.42 -3.07
CA ALA A 184 15.14 11.38 -2.06
C ALA A 184 15.92 11.10 -0.75
N PRO A 185 16.13 12.08 0.12
CA PRO A 185 16.75 11.85 1.41
C PRO A 185 16.04 10.75 2.20
N GLY A 186 16.78 9.69 2.52
CA GLY A 186 16.28 8.56 3.33
C GLY A 186 15.39 7.55 2.59
N VAL A 187 15.15 7.71 1.29
CA VAL A 187 14.33 6.77 0.51
C VAL A 187 14.59 6.87 -1.00
N ILE A 188 14.47 5.76 -1.72
CA ILE A 188 14.39 5.73 -3.19
C ILE A 188 12.98 5.26 -3.57
N HIS A 189 12.24 6.11 -4.28
CA HIS A 189 10.92 5.74 -4.80
C HIS A 189 11.07 5.04 -6.14
N LEU A 190 10.74 3.76 -6.15
CA LEU A 190 10.80 2.88 -7.31
C LEU A 190 9.39 2.61 -7.83
N ALA A 191 9.19 2.66 -9.13
CA ALA A 191 7.95 2.21 -9.77
C ALA A 191 8.29 1.27 -10.93
N TYR A 192 7.66 0.10 -10.90
CA TYR A 192 7.82 -0.94 -11.91
C TYR A 192 6.45 -1.33 -12.47
N ARG A 193 6.42 -1.62 -13.78
CA ARG A 193 5.29 -2.32 -14.43
C ARG A 193 5.50 -3.81 -14.31
N VAL A 194 4.46 -4.53 -13.96
CA VAL A 194 4.42 -5.99 -14.01
C VAL A 194 4.19 -6.42 -15.45
N ILE A 195 5.13 -7.21 -16.02
CA ILE A 195 4.97 -7.78 -17.34
C ILE A 195 4.12 -9.04 -17.23
N LYS A 196 2.99 -9.07 -17.95
CA LYS A 196 2.01 -10.17 -17.93
C LYS A 196 2.19 -11.06 -19.14
#